data_b57e5e5ed1c3bec42c0863b8d60ae181
#
_entry.id   b57e5e5ed1c3bec42c0863b8d60ae181
#
_cell.length_a   1.000
_cell.length_b   1.000
_cell.length_c   1.000
_cell.angle_alpha   90.00
_cell.angle_beta   90.00
_cell.angle_gamma   90.00
#
_symmetry.space_group_name_H-M   'P 1'
#
loop_
_entity.id
_entity.type
_entity.pdbx_description
1 polymer ?
#
loop_
_entity_poly.entity_id
_entity_poly.type
_entity_poly.pdbx_seq_one_letter_code
_entity_poly.pdbx_strand_id
1 'polypeptide(L)'
;MKAVVLALVVGFSGTVSMAAVAADKIAVVDIARAIFSSNLAQARLKEAETGADFVALRAKYESSTADLQALAKEAESKRMTWSQEQALGHQKKMEYAKADAELAGRKIQSEQQQVQQKIMQEIGPLAQQVLQEVVQEEGVTILLKIDSVLSVAPESNLTAKVADRLNKKSQ
;
A
#
# COMPACT_ATOMS: atom_id res chain seq x y z
N MET A 1 -10.30 42.48 84.14
CA MET A 1 -10.55 41.16 83.63
C MET A 1 -10.90 41.29 82.13
N LYS A 2 -9.99 40.93 81.28
CA LYS A 2 -10.11 41.13 79.80
C LYS A 2 -10.47 39.80 79.17
N ALA A 3 -11.64 39.70 78.55
CA ALA A 3 -12.06 38.55 77.80
C ALA A 3 -11.55 38.67 76.38
N VAL A 4 -10.74 37.69 75.90
CA VAL A 4 -10.26 37.56 74.52
C VAL A 4 -11.21 36.66 73.80
N VAL A 5 -11.91 37.20 72.79
CA VAL A 5 -12.75 36.45 71.90
C VAL A 5 -11.89 35.97 70.73
N LEU A 6 -11.65 34.66 70.60
CA LEU A 6 -10.92 34.03 69.52
C LEU A 6 -11.94 33.68 68.38
N ALA A 7 -11.89 34.38 67.26
CA ALA A 7 -12.67 34.12 66.10
C ALA A 7 -11.97 33.05 65.24
N LEU A 8 -12.59 31.89 65.10
CA LEU A 8 -12.14 30.77 64.24
C LEU A 8 -12.68 30.97 62.82
N VAL A 9 -11.82 31.38 61.90
CA VAL A 9 -12.14 31.47 60.47
C VAL A 9 -11.86 30.09 59.82
N VAL A 10 -12.93 29.34 59.58
CA VAL A 10 -12.84 28.07 58.79
C VAL A 10 -12.81 28.44 57.33
N GLY A 11 -11.60 28.41 56.70
CA GLY A 11 -11.45 28.56 55.28
C GLY A 11 -11.91 27.30 54.55
N PHE A 12 -13.01 27.38 53.85
CA PHE A 12 -13.53 26.32 52.98
C PHE A 12 -12.79 26.41 51.60
N SER A 13 -11.65 25.72 51.47
CA SER A 13 -10.92 25.59 50.20
C SER A 13 -11.62 24.57 49.33
N GLY A 14 -12.59 25.03 48.56
CA GLY A 14 -13.20 24.23 47.51
C GLY A 14 -12.22 23.97 46.39
N THR A 15 -11.66 22.75 46.29
CA THR A 15 -10.93 22.28 45.12
C THR A 15 -11.90 22.06 43.97
N VAL A 16 -11.98 23.00 43.06
CA VAL A 16 -12.67 22.82 41.80
C VAL A 16 -11.82 21.83 40.97
N SER A 17 -12.16 20.55 41.03
CA SER A 17 -11.64 19.56 40.07
C SER A 17 -12.17 19.92 38.68
N MET A 18 -11.37 20.61 37.87
CA MET A 18 -11.61 20.70 36.43
C MET A 18 -11.47 19.29 35.87
N ALA A 19 -12.60 18.61 35.64
CA ALA A 19 -12.62 17.43 34.79
C ALA A 19 -12.11 17.88 33.43
N ALA A 20 -10.89 17.48 33.06
CA ALA A 20 -10.37 17.65 31.73
C ALA A 20 -11.31 16.85 30.82
N VAL A 21 -12.13 17.55 30.04
CA VAL A 21 -12.87 16.94 28.94
C VAL A 21 -11.79 16.40 28.00
N ALA A 22 -11.62 15.09 27.97
CA ALA A 22 -10.72 14.45 27.01
C ALA A 22 -11.23 14.84 25.62
N ALA A 23 -10.50 15.69 24.92
CA ALA A 23 -10.84 16.06 23.57
C ALA A 23 -10.84 14.78 22.70
N ASP A 24 -11.90 14.60 21.93
CA ASP A 24 -12.01 13.45 21.02
C ASP A 24 -10.81 13.43 20.07
N LYS A 25 -10.00 12.38 20.17
CA LYS A 25 -8.83 12.21 19.32
C LYS A 25 -9.24 11.53 18.00
N ILE A 26 -9.19 12.30 16.93
CA ILE A 26 -9.46 11.81 15.57
C ILE A 26 -8.14 11.45 14.92
N ALA A 27 -8.08 10.27 14.31
CA ALA A 27 -6.92 9.81 13.55
C ALA A 27 -7.35 9.22 12.21
N VAL A 28 -6.37 9.08 11.31
CA VAL A 28 -6.57 8.44 10.01
C VAL A 28 -5.60 7.28 9.84
N VAL A 29 -5.96 6.33 8.98
CA VAL A 29 -5.11 5.23 8.59
C VAL A 29 -5.34 4.83 7.13
N ASP A 30 -4.25 4.48 6.44
CA ASP A 30 -4.24 3.71 5.21
C ASP A 30 -3.73 2.30 5.55
N ILE A 31 -4.66 1.38 5.79
CA ILE A 31 -4.32 0.01 6.20
C ILE A 31 -3.63 -0.76 5.07
N ALA A 32 -4.01 -0.53 3.81
CA ALA A 32 -3.38 -1.16 2.67
C ALA A 32 -1.92 -0.71 2.55
N ARG A 33 -1.67 0.58 2.64
CA ARG A 33 -0.31 1.14 2.64
C ARG A 33 0.50 0.61 3.82
N ALA A 34 -0.07 0.51 5.02
CA ALA A 34 0.62 -0.05 6.19
C ALA A 34 1.03 -1.51 5.95
N ILE A 35 0.13 -2.33 5.36
CA ILE A 35 0.42 -3.72 5.01
C ILE A 35 1.55 -3.80 3.97
N PHE A 36 1.39 -3.10 2.82
CA PHE A 36 2.36 -3.19 1.73
C PHE A 36 3.71 -2.55 2.04
N SER A 37 3.81 -1.66 3.02
CA SER A 37 5.09 -1.13 3.52
C SER A 37 5.75 -2.01 4.59
N SER A 38 5.09 -3.08 5.05
CA SER A 38 5.67 -4.01 6.02
C SER A 38 6.76 -4.91 5.39
N ASN A 39 7.74 -5.30 6.21
CA ASN A 39 8.83 -6.18 5.77
C ASN A 39 8.32 -7.53 5.24
N LEU A 40 7.27 -8.08 5.85
CA LEU A 40 6.67 -9.34 5.43
C LEU A 40 6.04 -9.22 4.04
N ALA A 41 5.27 -8.15 3.78
CA ALA A 41 4.69 -7.91 2.46
C ALA A 41 5.76 -7.69 1.39
N GLN A 42 6.82 -6.93 1.72
CA GLN A 42 7.94 -6.71 0.81
C GLN A 42 8.69 -8.01 0.49
N ALA A 43 8.86 -8.89 1.47
CA ALA A 43 9.45 -10.21 1.24
C ALA A 43 8.58 -11.07 0.29
N ARG A 44 7.24 -11.07 0.46
CA ARG A 44 6.31 -11.78 -0.43
C ARG A 44 6.30 -11.24 -1.85
N LEU A 45 6.35 -9.91 -2.01
CA LEU A 45 6.48 -9.28 -3.33
C LEU A 45 7.76 -9.70 -4.02
N LYS A 46 8.89 -9.65 -3.31
CA LYS A 46 10.18 -10.05 -3.85
C LYS A 46 10.22 -11.54 -4.22
N GLU A 47 9.68 -12.41 -3.38
CA GLU A 47 9.55 -13.85 -3.65
C GLU A 47 8.77 -14.11 -4.95
N ALA A 48 7.64 -13.42 -5.12
CA ALA A 48 6.83 -13.53 -6.33
C ALA A 48 7.56 -13.01 -7.57
N GLU A 49 8.23 -11.87 -7.49
CA GLU A 49 8.99 -11.26 -8.61
C GLU A 49 10.19 -12.10 -9.05
N THR A 50 10.80 -12.86 -8.12
CA THR A 50 11.94 -13.74 -8.40
C THR A 50 11.52 -15.19 -8.70
N GLY A 51 10.24 -15.51 -8.61
CA GLY A 51 9.68 -16.81 -8.95
C GLY A 51 9.90 -17.16 -10.43
N ALA A 52 10.18 -18.45 -10.71
CA ALA A 52 10.52 -18.91 -12.06
C ALA A 52 9.45 -18.56 -13.09
N ASP A 53 8.18 -18.67 -12.72
CA ASP A 53 7.05 -18.40 -13.61
C ASP A 53 6.96 -16.92 -13.98
N PHE A 54 7.14 -16.02 -13.00
CA PHE A 54 7.12 -14.58 -13.22
C PHE A 54 8.32 -14.13 -14.07
N VAL A 55 9.50 -14.67 -13.78
CA VAL A 55 10.72 -14.40 -14.57
C VAL A 55 10.55 -14.87 -16.02
N ALA A 56 9.96 -16.06 -16.25
CA ALA A 56 9.68 -16.56 -17.59
C ALA A 56 8.66 -15.68 -18.36
N LEU A 57 7.59 -15.24 -17.69
CA LEU A 57 6.61 -14.32 -18.28
C LEU A 57 7.23 -12.99 -18.66
N ARG A 58 8.09 -12.46 -17.81
CA ARG A 58 8.80 -11.21 -18.04
C ARG A 58 9.75 -11.32 -19.22
N ALA A 59 10.54 -12.39 -19.27
CA ALA A 59 11.44 -12.68 -20.40
C ALA A 59 10.66 -12.83 -21.72
N LYS A 60 9.49 -13.49 -21.70
CA LYS A 60 8.63 -13.60 -22.88
C LYS A 60 8.10 -12.25 -23.35
N TYR A 61 7.67 -11.39 -22.41
CA TYR A 61 7.22 -10.04 -22.72
C TYR A 61 8.33 -9.18 -23.33
N GLU A 62 9.51 -9.20 -22.73
CA GLU A 62 10.69 -8.47 -23.20
C GLU A 62 11.14 -8.93 -24.59
N SER A 63 11.19 -10.26 -24.81
CA SER A 63 11.52 -10.84 -26.13
C SER A 63 10.50 -10.44 -27.20
N SER A 64 9.22 -10.58 -26.93
CA SER A 64 8.16 -10.25 -27.91
C SER A 64 8.15 -8.74 -28.22
N THR A 65 8.46 -7.90 -27.25
CA THR A 65 8.58 -6.44 -27.44
C THR A 65 9.82 -6.10 -28.27
N ALA A 66 10.95 -6.78 -28.04
CA ALA A 66 12.15 -6.61 -28.85
C ALA A 66 11.92 -7.06 -30.32
N ASP A 67 11.22 -8.18 -30.52
CA ASP A 67 10.83 -8.66 -31.86
C ASP A 67 9.95 -7.64 -32.60
N LEU A 68 8.98 -7.04 -31.91
CA LEU A 68 8.15 -5.96 -32.48
C LEU A 68 8.99 -4.78 -32.94
N GLN A 69 9.94 -4.33 -32.10
CA GLN A 69 10.82 -3.22 -32.44
C GLN A 69 11.73 -3.55 -33.65
N ALA A 70 12.26 -4.78 -33.70
CA ALA A 70 13.08 -5.24 -34.82
C ALA A 70 12.27 -5.31 -36.11
N LEU A 71 11.07 -5.86 -36.07
CA LEU A 71 10.16 -5.92 -37.21
C LEU A 71 9.75 -4.53 -37.69
N ALA A 72 9.48 -3.59 -36.77
CA ALA A 72 9.17 -2.21 -37.15
C ALA A 72 10.33 -1.54 -37.90
N LYS A 73 11.56 -1.69 -37.40
CA LYS A 73 12.77 -1.18 -38.08
C LYS A 73 13.01 -1.84 -39.43
N GLU A 74 12.72 -3.15 -39.55
CA GLU A 74 12.82 -3.85 -40.83
C GLU A 74 11.81 -3.29 -41.84
N ALA A 75 10.57 -3.03 -41.40
CA ALA A 75 9.57 -2.41 -42.26
C ALA A 75 9.97 -1.01 -42.73
N GLU A 76 10.52 -0.17 -41.85
CA GLU A 76 11.00 1.16 -42.22
C GLU A 76 12.05 1.13 -43.33
N SER A 77 12.97 0.16 -43.26
CA SER A 77 14.11 0.08 -44.19
C SER A 77 13.81 -0.65 -45.48
N LYS A 78 12.91 -1.66 -45.45
CA LYS A 78 12.77 -2.61 -46.58
C LYS A 78 11.38 -2.65 -47.23
N ARG A 79 10.34 -2.05 -46.64
CA ARG A 79 8.95 -2.18 -47.16
C ARG A 79 8.78 -1.82 -48.63
N MET A 80 9.59 -0.88 -49.12
CA MET A 80 9.54 -0.44 -50.52
C MET A 80 10.09 -1.48 -51.51
N THR A 81 10.85 -2.46 -51.03
CA THR A 81 11.48 -3.51 -51.83
C THR A 81 10.78 -4.87 -51.74
N TRP A 82 9.77 -4.99 -50.87
CA TRP A 82 9.06 -6.26 -50.62
C TRP A 82 8.10 -6.62 -51.74
N SER A 83 8.11 -7.89 -52.06
CA SER A 83 6.98 -8.48 -52.80
C SER A 83 5.72 -8.48 -51.92
N GLN A 84 4.56 -8.64 -52.53
CA GLN A 84 3.28 -8.78 -51.83
C GLN A 84 3.30 -9.90 -50.77
N GLU A 85 3.91 -11.04 -51.12
CA GLU A 85 4.05 -12.19 -50.23
C GLU A 85 4.94 -11.87 -49.03
N GLN A 86 6.07 -11.19 -49.27
CA GLN A 86 6.97 -10.74 -48.19
C GLN A 86 6.27 -9.75 -47.26
N ALA A 87 5.53 -8.79 -47.78
CA ALA A 87 4.77 -7.82 -46.97
C ALA A 87 3.70 -8.52 -46.11
N LEU A 88 2.94 -9.46 -46.67
CA LEU A 88 1.96 -10.25 -45.90
C LEU A 88 2.62 -11.13 -44.82
N GLY A 89 3.75 -11.76 -45.16
CA GLY A 89 4.54 -12.55 -44.20
C GLY A 89 5.04 -11.72 -43.05
N HIS A 90 5.54 -10.51 -43.33
CA HIS A 90 5.99 -9.57 -42.33
C HIS A 90 4.83 -9.08 -41.43
N GLN A 91 3.68 -8.74 -42.02
CA GLN A 91 2.50 -8.34 -41.26
C GLN A 91 2.08 -9.43 -40.26
N LYS A 92 2.02 -10.72 -40.71
CA LYS A 92 1.72 -11.83 -39.79
C LYS A 92 2.71 -11.96 -38.66
N LYS A 93 4.02 -11.78 -38.89
CA LYS A 93 5.03 -11.79 -37.82
C LYS A 93 4.78 -10.68 -36.82
N MET A 94 4.45 -9.47 -37.27
CA MET A 94 4.09 -8.33 -36.39
C MET A 94 2.85 -8.66 -35.55
N GLU A 95 1.80 -9.22 -36.15
CA GLU A 95 0.58 -9.60 -35.46
C GLU A 95 0.85 -10.66 -34.38
N TYR A 96 1.64 -11.69 -34.68
CA TYR A 96 2.01 -12.72 -33.69
C TYR A 96 2.85 -12.13 -32.55
N ALA A 97 3.88 -11.35 -32.85
CA ALA A 97 4.71 -10.75 -31.83
C ALA A 97 3.90 -9.79 -30.92
N LYS A 98 2.94 -9.04 -31.51
CA LYS A 98 2.02 -8.19 -30.76
C LYS A 98 1.11 -9.00 -29.84
N ALA A 99 0.49 -10.07 -30.36
CA ALA A 99 -0.38 -10.93 -29.59
C ALA A 99 0.36 -11.60 -28.42
N ASP A 100 1.59 -12.05 -28.66
CA ASP A 100 2.46 -12.65 -27.64
C ASP A 100 2.82 -11.63 -26.54
N ALA A 101 3.22 -10.40 -26.90
CA ALA A 101 3.50 -9.36 -25.94
C ALA A 101 2.26 -8.99 -25.10
N GLU A 102 1.11 -8.81 -25.75
CA GLU A 102 -0.14 -8.51 -25.04
C GLU A 102 -0.57 -9.63 -24.11
N LEU A 103 -0.43 -10.90 -24.53
CA LEU A 103 -0.76 -12.04 -23.67
C LEU A 103 0.18 -12.11 -22.46
N ALA A 104 1.48 -11.96 -22.67
CA ALA A 104 2.46 -11.95 -21.57
C ALA A 104 2.21 -10.79 -20.62
N GLY A 105 1.93 -9.58 -21.13
CA GLY A 105 1.60 -8.41 -20.32
C GLY A 105 0.35 -8.62 -19.46
N ARG A 106 -0.73 -9.18 -20.03
CA ARG A 106 -1.95 -9.51 -19.26
C ARG A 106 -1.68 -10.54 -18.17
N LYS A 107 -0.87 -11.57 -18.47
CA LYS A 107 -0.49 -12.57 -17.46
C LYS A 107 0.32 -11.96 -16.31
N ILE A 108 1.31 -11.11 -16.61
CA ILE A 108 2.09 -10.39 -15.60
C ILE A 108 1.16 -9.58 -14.69
N GLN A 109 0.23 -8.82 -15.27
CA GLN A 109 -0.74 -8.05 -14.49
C GLN A 109 -1.63 -8.94 -13.61
N SER A 110 -2.10 -10.07 -14.14
CA SER A 110 -2.90 -11.04 -13.39
C SER A 110 -2.13 -11.61 -12.20
N GLU A 111 -0.86 -12.01 -12.40
CA GLU A 111 0.00 -12.52 -11.33
C GLU A 111 0.25 -11.46 -10.25
N GLN A 112 0.53 -10.22 -10.63
CA GLN A 112 0.69 -9.12 -9.68
C GLN A 112 -0.56 -8.90 -8.82
N GLN A 113 -1.75 -8.93 -9.43
CA GLN A 113 -3.02 -8.81 -8.70
C GLN A 113 -3.25 -9.99 -7.74
N GLN A 114 -2.94 -11.22 -8.17
CA GLN A 114 -3.05 -12.39 -7.30
C GLN A 114 -2.09 -12.32 -6.10
N VAL A 115 -0.86 -11.90 -6.32
CA VAL A 115 0.12 -11.70 -5.24
C VAL A 115 -0.37 -10.65 -4.23
N GLN A 116 -0.88 -9.51 -4.73
CA GLN A 116 -1.45 -8.49 -3.85
C GLN A 116 -2.62 -9.01 -3.03
N GLN A 117 -3.53 -9.78 -3.65
CA GLN A 117 -4.65 -10.40 -2.94
C GLN A 117 -4.18 -11.40 -1.88
N LYS A 118 -3.19 -12.25 -2.19
CA LYS A 118 -2.60 -13.19 -1.23
C LYS A 118 -1.97 -12.46 -0.04
N ILE A 119 -1.22 -11.39 -0.28
CA ILE A 119 -0.62 -10.57 0.77
C ILE A 119 -1.72 -9.98 1.68
N MET A 120 -2.78 -9.43 1.10
CA MET A 120 -3.91 -8.89 1.87
C MET A 120 -4.62 -9.96 2.69
N GLN A 121 -4.77 -11.18 2.16
CA GLN A 121 -5.37 -12.30 2.88
C GLN A 121 -4.48 -12.82 4.01
N GLU A 122 -3.17 -12.91 3.78
CA GLU A 122 -2.19 -13.40 4.77
C GLU A 122 -1.97 -12.40 5.90
N ILE A 123 -1.77 -11.13 5.58
CA ILE A 123 -1.35 -10.10 6.55
C ILE A 123 -2.55 -9.32 7.10
N GLY A 124 -3.66 -9.28 6.37
CA GLY A 124 -4.84 -8.49 6.76
C GLY A 124 -5.36 -8.76 8.18
N PRO A 125 -5.53 -10.01 8.61
CA PRO A 125 -5.97 -10.31 9.97
C PRO A 125 -5.02 -9.77 11.04
N LEU A 126 -3.71 -9.93 10.86
CA LEU A 126 -2.70 -9.37 11.77
C LEU A 126 -2.72 -7.84 11.76
N ALA A 127 -2.90 -7.23 10.59
CA ALA A 127 -2.98 -5.77 10.46
C ALA A 127 -4.19 -5.19 11.20
N GLN A 128 -5.33 -5.88 11.17
CA GLN A 128 -6.53 -5.49 11.91
C GLN A 128 -6.29 -5.55 13.43
N GLN A 129 -5.66 -6.63 13.91
CA GLN A 129 -5.30 -6.74 15.31
C GLN A 129 -4.35 -5.62 15.74
N VAL A 130 -3.28 -5.39 14.98
CA VAL A 130 -2.30 -4.33 15.23
C VAL A 130 -2.97 -2.96 15.23
N LEU A 131 -3.88 -2.73 14.30
CA LEU A 131 -4.63 -1.46 14.23
C LEU A 131 -5.42 -1.20 15.50
N GLN A 132 -6.13 -2.21 16.02
CA GLN A 132 -6.88 -2.08 17.26
C GLN A 132 -5.98 -1.74 18.45
N GLU A 133 -4.81 -2.38 18.55
CA GLU A 133 -3.84 -2.09 19.61
C GLU A 133 -3.33 -0.65 19.51
N VAL A 134 -2.95 -0.20 18.31
CA VAL A 134 -2.46 1.16 18.08
C VAL A 134 -3.55 2.21 18.39
N VAL A 135 -4.80 1.95 18.00
CA VAL A 135 -5.94 2.83 18.28
C VAL A 135 -6.16 2.97 19.80
N GLN A 136 -6.08 1.87 20.55
CA GLN A 136 -6.22 1.88 22.01
C GLN A 136 -5.06 2.60 22.69
N GLU A 137 -3.82 2.30 22.30
CA GLU A 137 -2.62 2.94 22.86
C GLU A 137 -2.60 4.45 22.61
N GLU A 138 -3.08 4.88 21.45
CA GLU A 138 -3.15 6.30 21.09
C GLU A 138 -4.35 7.02 21.69
N GLY A 139 -5.29 6.30 22.29
CA GLY A 139 -6.53 6.89 22.82
C GLY A 139 -7.38 7.53 21.73
N VAL A 140 -7.39 6.93 20.52
CA VAL A 140 -8.18 7.42 19.39
C VAL A 140 -9.66 7.09 19.61
N THR A 141 -10.51 8.10 19.53
CA THR A 141 -11.98 7.96 19.67
C THR A 141 -12.66 7.79 18.31
N ILE A 142 -12.10 8.40 17.26
CA ILE A 142 -12.62 8.29 15.88
C ILE A 142 -11.45 7.98 14.95
N LEU A 143 -11.55 6.83 14.27
CA LEU A 143 -10.60 6.43 13.23
C LEU A 143 -11.26 6.49 11.86
N LEU A 144 -10.64 7.20 10.93
CA LEU A 144 -11.12 7.35 9.56
C LEU A 144 -10.14 6.70 8.57
N LYS A 145 -10.64 6.34 7.40
CA LYS A 145 -9.76 6.00 6.27
C LYS A 145 -9.13 7.27 5.72
N ILE A 146 -7.86 7.19 5.30
CA ILE A 146 -7.14 8.35 4.74
C ILE A 146 -7.87 8.97 3.54
N ASP A 147 -8.51 8.14 2.70
CA ASP A 147 -9.25 8.59 1.51
C ASP A 147 -10.54 9.35 1.83
N SER A 148 -10.96 9.33 3.11
CA SER A 148 -12.18 10.02 3.55
C SER A 148 -11.92 11.44 4.04
N VAL A 149 -10.67 11.91 4.00
CA VAL A 149 -10.28 13.24 4.48
C VAL A 149 -9.49 13.99 3.40
N LEU A 150 -9.66 15.31 3.34
CA LEU A 150 -8.93 16.17 2.40
C LEU A 150 -7.51 16.50 2.87
N SER A 151 -7.32 16.58 4.17
CA SER A 151 -6.03 16.88 4.79
C SER A 151 -6.01 16.37 6.22
N VAL A 152 -4.85 15.97 6.69
CA VAL A 152 -4.63 15.49 8.06
C VAL A 152 -3.25 15.90 8.53
N ALA A 153 -3.12 16.27 9.79
CA ALA A 153 -1.84 16.53 10.41
C ALA A 153 -1.03 15.22 10.53
N PRO A 154 0.29 15.25 10.28
CA PRO A 154 1.13 14.03 10.26
C PRO A 154 1.01 13.20 11.54
N GLU A 155 0.88 13.82 12.69
CA GLU A 155 0.73 13.18 14.01
C GLU A 155 -0.59 12.40 14.16
N SER A 156 -1.61 12.75 13.39
CA SER A 156 -2.90 12.06 13.37
C SER A 156 -2.96 10.91 12.35
N ASN A 157 -1.90 10.71 11.56
CA ASN A 157 -1.82 9.62 10.59
C ASN A 157 -1.10 8.41 11.20
N LEU A 158 -1.85 7.37 11.50
CA LEU A 158 -1.33 6.16 12.17
C LEU A 158 -0.73 5.12 11.21
N THR A 159 -0.72 5.37 9.89
CA THR A 159 -0.27 4.40 8.88
C THR A 159 1.15 3.87 9.14
N ALA A 160 2.11 4.77 9.41
CA ALA A 160 3.49 4.39 9.70
C ALA A 160 3.60 3.59 11.00
N LYS A 161 2.87 4.01 12.05
CA LYS A 161 2.87 3.34 13.35
C LYS A 161 2.31 1.92 13.27
N VAL A 162 1.26 1.71 12.47
CA VAL A 162 0.71 0.37 12.18
C VAL A 162 1.73 -0.48 11.43
N ALA A 163 2.40 0.06 10.41
CA ALA A 163 3.44 -0.65 9.66
C ALA A 163 4.62 -1.07 10.57
N ASP A 164 5.10 -0.17 11.42
CA ASP A 164 6.18 -0.46 12.37
C ASP A 164 5.78 -1.54 13.39
N ARG A 165 4.53 -1.52 13.86
CA ARG A 165 4.02 -2.53 14.77
C ARG A 165 3.85 -3.89 14.07
N LEU A 166 3.40 -3.90 12.80
CA LEU A 166 3.36 -5.10 11.95
C LEU A 166 4.76 -5.73 11.84
N ASN A 167 5.78 -4.92 11.58
CA ASN A 167 7.17 -5.39 11.46
C ASN A 167 7.69 -6.02 12.75
N LYS A 168 7.27 -5.52 13.92
CA LYS A 168 7.66 -6.10 15.22
C LYS A 168 6.95 -7.41 15.54
N LYS A 169 5.72 -7.60 15.06
CA LYS A 169 4.94 -8.83 15.32
C LYS A 169 5.17 -9.93 14.29
N SER A 170 5.73 -9.62 13.14
CA SER A 170 6.01 -10.58 12.06
C SER A 170 7.45 -11.12 12.09
N GLN A 171 8.23 -10.78 13.12
CA GLN A 171 9.54 -11.35 13.42
C GLN A 171 9.36 -12.57 14.32
#